data_227c234ee6182ba8ef68988abe6c5599
#
_entry.id   227c234ee6182ba8ef68988abe6c5599
#
_cell.length_a   1.000
_cell.length_b   1.000
_cell.length_c   1.000
_cell.angle_alpha   90.00
_cell.angle_beta   90.00
_cell.angle_gamma   90.00
#
_symmetry.space_group_name_H-M   'P 1'
#
loop_
_entity.id
_entity.type
_entity.pdbx_description
1 polymer ?
#
loop_
_entity_poly.entity_id
_entity_poly.type
_entity_poly.pdbx_seq_one_letter_code
_entity_poly.pdbx_strand_id
1 'polypeptide(L)'
;SKKWFWQGMMKVEQQQKGSYREFIRAYAACAAFADAQIGRVLDALDRSPRRDNTIVVLWSDHGFHLGEKDHIEKFALWEKSCHIPFIVVAPGVTRPGTRCDRSVDMSVLYPTLLELCGLPGDTKCDGESIVPLLRDPTKKWARPALTTYMRGNHAVRSERWRYIRYADGSDELYDHENDPNEWDNIAGDERFAAVIASHRRWLPKNEAGQVPDLRRKPGR
;
A
#
# COMPACT_ATOMS: atom_id res chain seq x y z
N SER A 1 -1.98 -15.02 -8.02
CA SER A 1 -2.53 -15.23 -6.66
C SER A 1 -3.43 -16.46 -6.66
N LYS A 2 -3.41 -17.23 -5.57
CA LYS A 2 -4.30 -18.38 -5.45
C LYS A 2 -5.69 -17.86 -5.09
N LYS A 3 -6.63 -17.90 -6.02
CA LYS A 3 -8.03 -17.45 -5.83
C LYS A 3 -8.84 -18.37 -4.89
N TRP A 4 -8.17 -19.12 -4.00
CA TRP A 4 -8.83 -20.14 -3.17
C TRP A 4 -9.87 -19.56 -2.23
N PHE A 5 -9.62 -18.38 -1.66
CA PHE A 5 -10.57 -17.75 -0.74
C PHE A 5 -11.79 -17.23 -1.50
N TRP A 6 -11.60 -16.63 -2.67
CA TRP A 6 -12.70 -16.24 -3.55
C TRP A 6 -13.55 -17.44 -3.95
N GLN A 7 -12.91 -18.52 -4.39
CA GLN A 7 -13.60 -19.75 -4.76
C GLN A 7 -14.37 -20.37 -3.57
N GLY A 8 -13.80 -20.32 -2.38
CA GLY A 8 -14.44 -20.74 -1.14
C GLY A 8 -15.67 -19.91 -0.84
N MET A 9 -15.56 -18.58 -0.91
CA MET A 9 -16.68 -17.66 -0.70
C MET A 9 -17.80 -17.88 -1.71
N MET A 10 -17.47 -18.10 -2.99
CA MET A 10 -18.49 -18.36 -4.01
C MET A 10 -19.19 -19.69 -3.82
N LYS A 11 -18.54 -20.71 -3.28
CA LYS A 11 -19.19 -21.96 -2.87
C LYS A 11 -20.18 -21.74 -1.72
N VAL A 12 -19.79 -20.96 -0.71
CA VAL A 12 -20.66 -20.60 0.40
C VAL A 12 -21.88 -19.80 -0.11
N GLU A 13 -21.66 -18.82 -1.00
CA GLU A 13 -22.74 -18.02 -1.60
C GLU A 13 -23.72 -18.88 -2.40
N GLN A 14 -23.24 -19.93 -3.10
CA GLN A 14 -24.11 -20.89 -3.81
C GLN A 14 -24.99 -21.72 -2.84
N GLN A 15 -24.46 -22.09 -1.68
CA GLN A 15 -25.17 -22.86 -0.67
C GLN A 15 -26.12 -22.00 0.16
N GLN A 16 -25.69 -20.79 0.48
CA GLN A 16 -26.41 -19.83 1.30
C GLN A 16 -26.35 -18.44 0.65
N LYS A 17 -27.35 -18.13 -0.15
CA LYS A 17 -27.46 -16.83 -0.83
C LYS A 17 -27.40 -15.66 0.14
N GLY A 18 -26.60 -14.65 -0.16
CA GLY A 18 -26.41 -13.47 0.65
C GLY A 18 -25.20 -13.53 1.58
N SER A 19 -24.51 -14.67 1.69
CA SER A 19 -23.30 -14.81 2.52
C SER A 19 -22.19 -13.84 2.11
N TYR A 20 -21.99 -13.60 0.83
CA TYR A 20 -21.02 -12.63 0.33
C TYR A 20 -21.39 -11.20 0.75
N ARG A 21 -22.65 -10.84 0.68
CA ARG A 21 -23.14 -9.53 1.16
C ARG A 21 -22.89 -9.37 2.67
N GLU A 22 -23.17 -10.41 3.45
CA GLU A 22 -22.90 -10.38 4.90
C GLU A 22 -21.42 -10.27 5.21
N PHE A 23 -20.55 -10.92 4.44
CA PHE A 23 -19.09 -10.75 4.54
C PHE A 23 -18.68 -9.27 4.31
N ILE A 24 -19.20 -8.63 3.26
CA ILE A 24 -18.91 -7.20 2.97
C ILE A 24 -19.42 -6.30 4.10
N ARG A 25 -20.63 -6.59 4.64
CA ARG A 25 -21.18 -5.85 5.78
C ARG A 25 -20.33 -5.99 7.03
N ALA A 26 -19.85 -7.20 7.32
CA ALA A 26 -18.98 -7.46 8.45
C ALA A 26 -17.64 -6.69 8.32
N TYR A 27 -17.05 -6.67 7.11
CA TYR A 27 -15.86 -5.86 6.83
C TYR A 27 -16.11 -4.37 7.07
N ALA A 28 -17.20 -3.83 6.55
CA ALA A 28 -17.58 -2.44 6.75
C ALA A 28 -17.84 -2.11 8.23
N ALA A 29 -18.44 -3.02 8.98
CA ALA A 29 -18.65 -2.86 10.42
C ALA A 29 -17.31 -2.82 11.20
N CYS A 30 -16.34 -3.65 10.82
CA CYS A 30 -14.99 -3.61 11.39
C CYS A 30 -14.30 -2.26 11.11
N ALA A 31 -14.44 -1.74 9.88
CA ALA A 31 -13.89 -0.44 9.52
C ALA A 31 -14.53 0.70 10.33
N ALA A 32 -15.87 0.69 10.46
CA ALA A 32 -16.59 1.66 11.27
C ALA A 32 -16.23 1.58 12.77
N PHE A 33 -16.01 0.37 13.29
CA PHE A 33 -15.54 0.18 14.66
C PHE A 33 -14.13 0.77 14.85
N ALA A 34 -13.21 0.49 13.93
CA ALA A 34 -11.84 1.03 13.99
C ALA A 34 -11.85 2.57 13.93
N ASP A 35 -12.64 3.14 13.02
CA ASP A 35 -12.83 4.60 12.89
C ASP A 35 -13.30 5.23 14.20
N ALA A 36 -14.33 4.65 14.83
CA ALA A 36 -14.82 5.12 16.12
C ALA A 36 -13.76 5.05 17.23
N GLN A 37 -12.91 4.02 17.27
CA GLN A 37 -11.82 3.93 18.26
C GLN A 37 -10.72 4.95 17.99
N ILE A 38 -10.34 5.17 16.73
CA ILE A 38 -9.40 6.21 16.32
C ILE A 38 -9.93 7.58 16.74
N GLY A 39 -11.21 7.87 16.48
CA GLY A 39 -11.86 9.11 16.90
C GLY A 39 -11.73 9.36 18.41
N ARG A 40 -11.95 8.34 19.24
CA ARG A 40 -11.78 8.46 20.70
C ARG A 40 -10.36 8.83 21.12
N VAL A 41 -9.36 8.29 20.44
CA VAL A 41 -7.95 8.62 20.70
C VAL A 41 -7.64 10.07 20.29
N LEU A 42 -8.12 10.48 19.11
CA LEU A 42 -7.94 11.86 18.61
C LEU A 42 -8.66 12.86 19.50
N ASP A 43 -9.88 12.58 19.93
CA ASP A 43 -10.64 13.41 20.88
C ASP A 43 -9.89 13.59 22.22
N ALA A 44 -9.22 12.55 22.70
CA ALA A 44 -8.42 12.61 23.92
C ALA A 44 -7.17 13.50 23.71
N LEU A 45 -6.52 13.39 22.55
CA LEU A 45 -5.39 14.24 22.19
C LEU A 45 -5.83 15.72 22.09
N ASP A 46 -6.97 15.99 21.44
CA ASP A 46 -7.50 17.36 21.26
C ASP A 46 -7.80 18.06 22.56
N ARG A 47 -8.18 17.31 23.60
CA ARG A 47 -8.37 17.82 24.98
C ARG A 47 -7.08 17.86 25.80
N SER A 48 -5.99 17.37 25.28
CA SER A 48 -4.70 17.30 25.96
C SER A 48 -3.88 18.60 25.77
N PRO A 49 -3.11 19.03 26.77
CA PRO A 49 -2.13 20.11 26.59
C PRO A 49 -1.00 19.79 25.61
N ARG A 50 -0.94 18.55 25.13
CA ARG A 50 0.07 18.09 24.16
C ARG A 50 -0.41 18.15 22.71
N ARG A 51 -1.65 18.56 22.45
CA ARG A 51 -2.26 18.62 21.12
C ARG A 51 -1.34 19.27 20.09
N ASP A 52 -0.78 20.42 20.42
CA ASP A 52 0.03 21.23 19.50
C ASP A 52 1.51 20.77 19.45
N ASN A 53 1.88 19.73 20.21
CA ASN A 53 3.22 19.15 20.25
C ASN A 53 3.20 17.62 20.06
N THR A 54 2.25 17.12 19.28
CA THR A 54 2.15 15.71 18.96
C THR A 54 2.03 15.51 17.46
N ILE A 55 2.89 14.67 16.91
CA ILE A 55 2.77 14.21 15.52
C ILE A 55 1.83 13.01 15.51
N VAL A 56 0.81 13.06 14.65
CA VAL A 56 -0.11 11.94 14.43
C VAL A 56 0.17 11.34 13.07
N VAL A 57 0.36 10.02 13.04
CA VAL A 57 0.45 9.25 11.80
C VAL A 57 -0.58 8.13 11.83
N LEU A 58 -1.47 8.13 10.86
CA LEU A 58 -2.46 7.08 10.65
C LEU A 58 -2.15 6.36 9.34
N TRP A 59 -1.92 5.05 9.42
CA TRP A 59 -1.73 4.21 8.23
C TRP A 59 -2.27 2.80 8.47
N SER A 60 -2.34 2.01 7.40
CA SER A 60 -2.58 0.56 7.46
C SER A 60 -1.33 -0.18 6.98
N ASP A 61 -1.12 -1.41 7.43
CA ASP A 61 -0.03 -2.29 6.97
C ASP A 61 -0.27 -2.79 5.53
N HIS A 62 -1.53 -2.94 5.12
CA HIS A 62 -1.95 -3.35 3.77
C HIS A 62 -3.38 -2.90 3.47
N GLY A 63 -3.74 -2.93 2.21
CA GLY A 63 -5.12 -2.85 1.76
C GLY A 63 -5.81 -4.23 1.73
N PHE A 64 -7.00 -4.32 1.11
CA PHE A 64 -7.77 -5.55 1.09
C PHE A 64 -8.68 -5.61 -0.14
N HIS A 65 -8.69 -6.73 -0.87
CA HIS A 65 -9.64 -7.01 -1.92
C HIS A 65 -10.92 -7.60 -1.32
N LEU A 66 -12.03 -7.11 -1.82
CA LEU A 66 -13.36 -7.56 -1.39
C LEU A 66 -14.11 -8.33 -2.49
N GLY A 67 -13.41 -8.79 -3.51
CA GLY A 67 -13.94 -9.54 -4.64
C GLY A 67 -13.44 -9.04 -5.99
N GLU A 68 -12.82 -7.86 -6.05
CA GLU A 68 -12.24 -7.33 -7.28
C GLU A 68 -11.18 -8.31 -7.82
N LYS A 69 -11.16 -8.51 -9.13
CA LYS A 69 -10.27 -9.46 -9.83
C LYS A 69 -10.44 -10.91 -9.34
N ASP A 70 -11.64 -11.30 -8.86
CA ASP A 70 -11.90 -12.60 -8.24
C ASP A 70 -10.94 -12.90 -7.08
N HIS A 71 -10.59 -11.88 -6.30
CA HIS A 71 -9.69 -11.98 -5.18
C HIS A 71 -10.33 -11.42 -3.91
N ILE A 72 -10.19 -12.16 -2.82
CA ILE A 72 -10.49 -11.71 -1.46
C ILE A 72 -9.19 -11.88 -0.68
N GLU A 73 -8.78 -10.93 0.10
CA GLU A 73 -7.55 -10.85 0.90
C GLU A 73 -6.54 -9.83 0.36
N LYS A 74 -5.37 -9.84 1.02
CA LYS A 74 -4.28 -8.88 0.84
C LYS A 74 -3.13 -9.38 -0.04
N PHE A 75 -2.99 -10.68 -0.23
CA PHE A 75 -1.81 -11.31 -0.84
C PHE A 75 -1.75 -11.12 -2.37
N ALA A 76 -1.77 -9.87 -2.81
CA ALA A 76 -1.65 -9.45 -4.20
C ALA A 76 -0.80 -8.18 -4.31
N LEU A 77 -0.32 -7.89 -5.53
CA LEU A 77 0.43 -6.67 -5.84
C LEU A 77 -0.43 -5.60 -6.54
N TRP A 78 -1.73 -5.84 -6.62
CA TRP A 78 -2.71 -4.91 -7.18
C TRP A 78 -3.08 -3.78 -6.21
N GLU A 79 -3.65 -2.71 -6.76
CA GLU A 79 -3.95 -1.47 -6.03
C GLU A 79 -4.70 -1.71 -4.72
N LYS A 80 -5.76 -2.50 -4.73
CA LYS A 80 -6.59 -2.73 -3.52
C LYS A 80 -5.83 -3.38 -2.35
N SER A 81 -4.79 -4.16 -2.62
CA SER A 81 -3.91 -4.72 -1.58
C SER A 81 -2.79 -3.77 -1.16
N CYS A 82 -2.37 -2.86 -2.03
CA CYS A 82 -1.18 -2.02 -1.82
C CYS A 82 -1.52 -0.58 -1.43
N HIS A 83 -2.70 -0.08 -1.84
CA HIS A 83 -3.13 1.28 -1.52
C HIS A 83 -3.76 1.33 -0.12
N ILE A 84 -3.10 2.04 0.77
CA ILE A 84 -3.47 2.18 2.18
C ILE A 84 -3.80 3.63 2.52
N PRO A 85 -4.62 3.90 3.55
CA PRO A 85 -4.66 5.21 4.14
C PRO A 85 -3.28 5.58 4.68
N PHE A 86 -2.82 6.81 4.40
CA PHE A 86 -1.59 7.35 4.96
C PHE A 86 -1.79 8.83 5.25
N ILE A 87 -2.00 9.17 6.51
CA ILE A 87 -2.34 10.52 6.97
C ILE A 87 -1.29 10.96 7.98
N VAL A 88 -0.73 12.15 7.79
CA VAL A 88 0.24 12.75 8.70
C VAL A 88 -0.28 14.09 9.15
N VAL A 89 -0.35 14.30 10.48
CA VAL A 89 -0.59 15.59 11.10
C VAL A 89 0.66 15.96 11.91
N ALA A 90 1.37 16.98 11.46
CA ALA A 90 2.59 17.47 12.11
C ALA A 90 2.44 18.98 12.35
N PRO A 91 2.25 19.43 13.61
CA PRO A 91 2.07 20.83 13.93
C PRO A 91 3.21 21.71 13.37
N GLY A 92 2.84 22.82 12.72
CA GLY A 92 3.80 23.73 12.08
C GLY A 92 4.39 23.24 10.74
N VAL A 93 4.08 22.00 10.30
CA VAL A 93 4.57 21.43 9.03
C VAL A 93 3.42 21.15 8.06
N THR A 94 2.39 20.43 8.49
CA THR A 94 1.24 20.09 7.64
C THR A 94 0.13 21.14 7.74
N ARG A 95 -0.67 21.26 6.68
CA ARG A 95 -1.87 22.09 6.64
C ARG A 95 -3.12 21.21 6.66
N PRO A 96 -4.15 21.54 7.45
CA PRO A 96 -5.41 20.81 7.45
C PRO A 96 -6.05 20.75 6.05
N GLY A 97 -6.67 19.61 5.72
CA GLY A 97 -7.39 19.41 4.47
C GLY A 97 -6.51 19.29 3.22
N THR A 98 -5.18 19.26 3.37
CA THR A 98 -4.25 19.08 2.23
C THR A 98 -4.18 17.63 1.79
N ARG A 99 -4.10 17.41 0.47
CA ARG A 99 -3.90 16.11 -0.14
C ARG A 99 -2.66 16.13 -1.03
N CYS A 100 -1.90 15.05 -1.01
CA CYS A 100 -0.75 14.81 -1.89
C CYS A 100 -1.00 13.54 -2.70
N ASP A 101 -0.94 13.64 -4.03
CA ASP A 101 -1.20 12.52 -4.93
C ASP A 101 0.10 11.82 -5.39
N ARG A 102 1.24 12.12 -4.74
CA ARG A 102 2.51 11.46 -5.01
C ARG A 102 2.51 10.04 -4.47
N SER A 103 2.92 9.08 -5.29
CA SER A 103 3.07 7.69 -4.84
C SER A 103 4.27 7.54 -3.93
N VAL A 104 4.06 7.03 -2.72
CA VAL A 104 5.10 6.73 -1.75
C VAL A 104 4.90 5.34 -1.18
N ASP A 105 5.94 4.65 -0.77
CA ASP A 105 5.87 3.42 -0.01
C ASP A 105 6.22 3.66 1.46
N MET A 106 5.93 2.68 2.33
CA MET A 106 6.08 2.87 3.78
C MET A 106 7.53 2.93 4.26
N SER A 107 8.53 2.72 3.39
CA SER A 107 9.94 2.96 3.75
C SER A 107 10.22 4.42 4.10
N VAL A 108 9.35 5.35 3.64
CA VAL A 108 9.45 6.79 3.94
C VAL A 108 9.13 7.11 5.40
N LEU A 109 8.42 6.25 6.14
CA LEU A 109 7.88 6.58 7.46
C LEU A 109 8.99 6.88 8.48
N TYR A 110 9.95 5.98 8.61
CA TYR A 110 11.01 6.13 9.61
C TYR A 110 11.87 7.37 9.37
N PRO A 111 12.46 7.62 8.17
CA PRO A 111 13.24 8.84 7.93
C PRO A 111 12.41 10.12 8.06
N THR A 112 11.12 10.08 7.73
CA THR A 112 10.22 11.23 7.92
C THR A 112 10.03 11.55 9.41
N LEU A 113 9.84 10.54 10.25
CA LEU A 113 9.70 10.75 11.69
C LEU A 113 11.01 11.25 12.32
N LEU A 114 12.18 10.76 11.89
CA LEU A 114 13.46 11.30 12.35
C LEU A 114 13.57 12.80 12.03
N GLU A 115 13.27 13.21 10.81
CA GLU A 115 13.34 14.61 10.40
C GLU A 115 12.32 15.47 11.14
N LEU A 116 11.06 15.01 11.28
CA LEU A 116 10.02 15.75 12.00
C LEU A 116 10.34 15.93 13.50
N CYS A 117 11.03 14.97 14.09
CA CYS A 117 11.47 15.02 15.49
C CYS A 117 12.81 15.73 15.69
N GLY A 118 13.45 16.24 14.63
CA GLY A 118 14.77 16.86 14.72
C GLY A 118 15.89 15.90 15.13
N LEU A 119 15.72 14.60 14.87
CA LEU A 119 16.69 13.57 15.18
C LEU A 119 17.68 13.40 14.01
N PRO A 120 18.91 12.92 14.27
CA PRO A 120 19.86 12.62 13.21
C PRO A 120 19.29 11.61 12.22
N GLY A 121 19.50 11.85 10.91
CA GLY A 121 19.14 10.91 9.87
C GLY A 121 19.97 9.62 9.98
N ASP A 122 19.38 8.50 9.52
CA ASP A 122 20.05 7.21 9.42
C ASP A 122 20.37 6.91 7.96
N THR A 123 21.65 6.85 7.61
CA THR A 123 22.13 6.57 6.25
C THR A 123 21.89 5.14 5.79
N LYS A 124 21.43 4.26 6.68
CA LYS A 124 21.06 2.86 6.38
C LYS A 124 19.61 2.71 5.94
N CYS A 125 18.82 3.79 5.97
CA CYS A 125 17.43 3.76 5.51
C CYS A 125 17.37 3.66 3.98
N ASP A 126 16.59 2.73 3.46
CA ASP A 126 16.29 2.64 2.03
C ASP A 126 15.29 3.73 1.59
N GLY A 127 14.47 4.23 2.50
CA GLY A 127 13.48 5.28 2.26
C GLY A 127 14.04 6.67 2.39
N GLU A 128 13.34 7.64 1.79
CA GLU A 128 13.62 9.06 1.87
C GLU A 128 12.52 9.75 2.70
N SER A 129 12.88 10.83 3.40
CA SER A 129 11.88 11.64 4.13
C SER A 129 10.93 12.35 3.17
N ILE A 130 9.64 12.29 3.46
CA ILE A 130 8.60 13.02 2.74
C ILE A 130 8.23 14.37 3.39
N VAL A 131 9.00 14.87 4.34
CA VAL A 131 8.78 16.21 4.90
C VAL A 131 8.65 17.29 3.82
N PRO A 132 9.43 17.25 2.72
CA PRO A 132 9.23 18.18 1.61
C PRO A 132 7.82 18.11 0.97
N LEU A 133 7.20 16.92 0.90
CA LEU A 133 5.82 16.74 0.41
C LEU A 133 4.79 17.17 1.46
N LEU A 134 5.08 16.98 2.74
CA LEU A 134 4.21 17.43 3.84
C LEU A 134 4.10 18.95 3.87
N ARG A 135 5.17 19.68 3.53
CA ARG A 135 5.20 21.15 3.42
C ARG A 135 4.57 21.67 2.14
N ASP A 136 4.85 20.98 1.02
CA ASP A 136 4.35 21.32 -0.31
C ASP A 136 3.92 20.04 -1.05
N PRO A 137 2.63 19.68 -1.04
CA PRO A 137 2.12 18.47 -1.67
C PRO A 137 2.21 18.48 -3.19
N THR A 138 2.49 19.64 -3.80
CA THR A 138 2.67 19.79 -5.26
C THR A 138 4.10 19.55 -5.70
N LYS A 139 5.03 19.45 -4.75
CA LYS A 139 6.45 19.25 -5.04
C LYS A 139 6.67 18.01 -5.91
N LYS A 140 7.60 18.11 -6.85
CA LYS A 140 7.99 16.98 -7.70
C LYS A 140 8.61 15.87 -6.84
N TRP A 141 8.16 14.65 -7.09
CA TRP A 141 8.63 13.44 -6.43
C TRP A 141 8.95 12.40 -7.51
N ALA A 142 10.22 12.06 -7.66
CA ALA A 142 10.66 11.18 -8.75
C ALA A 142 10.63 9.70 -8.39
N ARG A 143 10.63 9.37 -7.09
CA ARG A 143 10.68 7.99 -6.60
C ARG A 143 9.28 7.38 -6.62
N PRO A 144 9.04 6.30 -7.39
CA PRO A 144 7.79 5.56 -7.29
C PRO A 144 7.74 4.73 -6.01
N ALA A 145 6.55 4.29 -5.61
CA ALA A 145 6.37 3.33 -4.55
C ALA A 145 6.75 1.92 -5.01
N LEU A 146 7.50 1.19 -4.19
CA LEU A 146 7.88 -0.20 -4.42
C LEU A 146 7.20 -1.09 -3.40
N THR A 147 6.51 -2.14 -3.87
CA THR A 147 5.92 -3.18 -3.02
C THR A 147 6.47 -4.53 -3.43
N THR A 148 6.89 -5.34 -2.47
CA THR A 148 7.38 -6.70 -2.70
C THR A 148 6.48 -7.71 -2.00
N TYR A 149 6.08 -8.75 -2.72
CA TYR A 149 5.38 -9.90 -2.17
C TYR A 149 6.11 -11.19 -2.52
N MET A 150 6.80 -11.76 -1.54
CA MET A 150 7.76 -12.85 -1.73
C MET A 150 8.88 -12.48 -2.72
N ARG A 151 9.89 -13.33 -2.82
CA ARG A 151 11.03 -13.10 -3.68
C ARG A 151 10.63 -13.07 -5.16
N GLY A 152 11.12 -12.10 -5.89
CA GLY A 152 10.93 -11.96 -7.34
C GLY A 152 9.58 -11.40 -7.77
N ASN A 153 8.69 -11.05 -6.82
CA ASN A 153 7.41 -10.44 -7.18
C ASN A 153 7.36 -9.01 -6.65
N HIS A 154 7.31 -8.05 -7.55
CA HIS A 154 7.40 -6.63 -7.23
C HIS A 154 6.37 -5.81 -8.00
N ALA A 155 5.79 -4.81 -7.34
CA ALA A 155 5.01 -3.76 -7.98
C ALA A 155 5.73 -2.42 -7.84
N VAL A 156 5.81 -1.68 -8.93
CA VAL A 156 6.30 -0.30 -8.97
C VAL A 156 5.14 0.61 -9.34
N ARG A 157 4.75 1.50 -8.42
CA ARG A 157 3.62 2.42 -8.57
C ARG A 157 4.12 3.85 -8.72
N SER A 158 3.99 4.43 -9.91
CA SER A 158 4.15 5.86 -10.15
C SER A 158 2.80 6.59 -10.08
N GLU A 159 2.72 7.88 -10.37
CA GLU A 159 1.46 8.64 -10.26
C GLU A 159 0.35 8.08 -11.17
N ARG A 160 0.71 7.65 -12.38
CA ARG A 160 -0.23 7.12 -13.37
C ARG A 160 -0.19 5.61 -13.50
N TRP A 161 0.99 5.00 -13.41
CA TRP A 161 1.20 3.63 -13.82
C TRP A 161 1.46 2.70 -12.64
N ARG A 162 0.92 1.47 -12.71
CA ARG A 162 1.37 0.34 -11.91
C ARG A 162 1.98 -0.71 -12.83
N TYR A 163 3.25 -0.99 -12.62
CA TYR A 163 3.96 -2.09 -13.26
C TYR A 163 4.21 -3.19 -12.24
N ILE A 164 3.89 -4.43 -12.60
CA ILE A 164 4.14 -5.60 -11.75
C ILE A 164 5.03 -6.57 -12.52
N ARG A 165 6.08 -7.05 -11.87
CA ARG A 165 6.94 -8.15 -12.33
C ARG A 165 6.76 -9.31 -11.40
N TYR A 166 6.51 -10.50 -11.95
CA TYR A 166 6.44 -11.74 -11.21
C TYR A 166 7.72 -12.57 -11.33
N ALA A 167 7.95 -13.46 -10.36
CA ALA A 167 9.12 -14.34 -10.29
C ALA A 167 9.23 -15.31 -11.49
N ASP A 168 8.11 -15.63 -12.14
CA ASP A 168 8.06 -16.44 -13.35
C ASP A 168 8.41 -15.66 -14.63
N GLY A 169 8.71 -14.38 -14.50
CA GLY A 169 9.06 -13.50 -15.61
C GLY A 169 7.87 -12.83 -16.29
N SER A 170 6.63 -13.13 -15.90
CA SER A 170 5.45 -12.44 -16.42
C SER A 170 5.34 -11.01 -15.89
N ASP A 171 4.68 -10.15 -16.67
CA ASP A 171 4.49 -8.75 -16.37
C ASP A 171 3.02 -8.35 -16.41
N GLU A 172 2.67 -7.36 -15.59
CA GLU A 172 1.42 -6.61 -15.72
C GLU A 172 1.72 -5.11 -15.76
N LEU A 173 0.93 -4.37 -16.54
CA LEU A 173 0.95 -2.91 -16.56
C LEU A 173 -0.48 -2.39 -16.57
N TYR A 174 -0.75 -1.38 -15.73
CA TYR A 174 -2.05 -0.74 -15.61
C TYR A 174 -1.93 0.77 -15.67
N ASP A 175 -2.87 1.41 -16.38
CA ASP A 175 -2.98 2.85 -16.53
C ASP A 175 -4.07 3.40 -15.62
N HIS A 176 -3.72 3.93 -14.47
CA HIS A 176 -4.67 4.39 -13.47
C HIS A 176 -5.48 5.64 -13.87
N GLU A 177 -5.09 6.34 -14.93
CA GLU A 177 -5.93 7.42 -15.49
C GLU A 177 -7.14 6.85 -16.23
N ASN A 178 -7.01 5.69 -16.90
CA ASN A 178 -8.04 5.07 -17.70
C ASN A 178 -8.63 3.80 -17.08
N ASP A 179 -7.87 3.09 -16.26
CA ASP A 179 -8.25 1.86 -15.58
C ASP A 179 -7.81 1.85 -14.10
N PRO A 180 -8.46 2.65 -13.23
CA PRO A 180 -8.11 2.73 -11.81
C PRO A 180 -8.37 1.44 -11.02
N ASN A 181 -9.09 0.48 -11.60
CA ASN A 181 -9.38 -0.82 -11.01
C ASN A 181 -8.49 -1.95 -11.51
N GLU A 182 -7.59 -1.66 -12.45
CA GLU A 182 -6.61 -2.62 -12.98
C GLU A 182 -7.26 -3.85 -13.65
N TRP A 183 -8.32 -3.62 -14.46
CA TRP A 183 -9.00 -4.71 -15.15
C TRP A 183 -8.21 -5.23 -16.35
N ASP A 184 -7.57 -4.31 -17.11
CA ASP A 184 -6.96 -4.62 -18.38
C ASP A 184 -5.42 -4.56 -18.28
N ASN A 185 -4.79 -5.74 -18.31
CA ASN A 185 -3.33 -5.82 -18.36
C ASN A 185 -2.83 -5.46 -19.77
N ILE A 186 -2.17 -4.29 -19.88
CA ILE A 186 -1.63 -3.77 -21.14
C ILE A 186 -0.13 -3.99 -21.31
N ALA A 187 0.50 -4.85 -20.51
CA ALA A 187 1.95 -5.09 -20.58
C ALA A 187 2.41 -5.70 -21.93
N GLY A 188 1.51 -6.37 -22.66
CA GLY A 188 1.80 -6.95 -23.96
C GLY A 188 1.73 -5.95 -25.14
N ASP A 189 1.34 -4.69 -24.91
CA ASP A 189 1.24 -3.68 -25.94
C ASP A 189 2.57 -2.93 -26.12
N GLU A 190 3.18 -3.05 -27.28
CA GLU A 190 4.49 -2.45 -27.59
C GLU A 190 4.50 -0.91 -27.43
N ARG A 191 3.36 -0.24 -27.55
CA ARG A 191 3.23 1.21 -27.31
C ARG A 191 3.71 1.62 -25.93
N PHE A 192 3.63 0.72 -24.94
CA PHE A 192 4.01 0.97 -23.54
C PHE A 192 5.39 0.42 -23.17
N ALA A 193 6.18 -0.08 -24.11
CA ALA A 193 7.51 -0.63 -23.83
C ALA A 193 8.43 0.36 -23.09
N ALA A 194 8.38 1.65 -23.42
CA ALA A 194 9.16 2.68 -22.75
C ALA A 194 8.70 2.90 -21.28
N VAL A 195 7.39 2.80 -21.02
CA VAL A 195 6.83 2.89 -19.65
C VAL A 195 7.32 1.71 -18.82
N ILE A 196 7.21 0.50 -19.36
CA ILE A 196 7.70 -0.72 -18.69
C ILE A 196 9.20 -0.61 -18.41
N ALA A 197 10.01 -0.21 -19.39
CA ALA A 197 11.45 -0.04 -19.21
C ALA A 197 11.80 0.99 -18.12
N SER A 198 11.03 2.09 -18.03
CA SER A 198 11.21 3.10 -16.99
C SER A 198 10.91 2.58 -15.58
N HIS A 199 9.89 1.71 -15.43
CA HIS A 199 9.52 1.13 -14.15
C HIS A 199 10.44 -0.02 -13.74
N ARG A 200 10.90 -0.84 -14.68
CA ARG A 200 11.88 -1.92 -14.42
C ARG A 200 13.17 -1.43 -13.76
N ARG A 201 13.56 -0.19 -13.99
CA ARG A 201 14.78 0.39 -13.37
C ARG A 201 14.67 0.53 -11.84
N TRP A 202 13.46 0.53 -11.31
CA TRP A 202 13.17 0.62 -9.89
C TRP A 202 13.04 -0.73 -9.18
N LEU A 203 13.07 -1.83 -9.93
CA LEU A 203 13.07 -3.17 -9.35
C LEU A 203 14.35 -3.37 -8.51
N PRO A 204 14.28 -4.11 -7.40
CA PRO A 204 15.44 -4.43 -6.59
C PRO A 204 16.54 -5.09 -7.42
N LYS A 205 17.76 -4.59 -7.31
CA LYS A 205 18.94 -5.19 -7.96
C LYS A 205 19.48 -6.38 -7.15
N ASN A 206 19.29 -6.34 -5.85
CA ASN A 206 19.68 -7.39 -4.91
C ASN A 206 18.45 -7.79 -4.11
N GLU A 207 18.19 -9.08 -4.08
CA GLU A 207 17.11 -9.65 -3.27
C GLU A 207 17.70 -10.53 -2.18
N ALA A 208 17.21 -10.37 -0.96
CA ALA A 208 17.57 -11.26 0.13
C ALA A 208 17.19 -12.72 -0.20
N GLY A 209 18.00 -13.65 0.24
CA GLY A 209 17.70 -15.08 0.14
C GLY A 209 16.39 -15.40 0.87
N GLN A 210 15.67 -16.41 0.38
CA GLN A 210 14.47 -16.87 1.08
C GLN A 210 14.85 -17.46 2.44
N VAL A 211 14.27 -16.91 3.51
CA VAL A 211 14.44 -17.46 4.85
C VAL A 211 13.73 -18.81 4.94
N PRO A 212 14.36 -19.86 5.49
CA PRO A 212 13.70 -21.15 5.70
C PRO A 212 12.42 -20.98 6.54
N ASP A 213 11.35 -21.68 6.14
CA ASP A 213 10.13 -21.73 6.96
C ASP A 213 10.38 -22.54 8.22
N LEU A 214 10.67 -21.86 9.33
CA LEU A 214 10.95 -22.48 10.62
C LEU A 214 9.77 -23.29 11.21
N ARG A 215 8.57 -23.14 10.64
CA ARG A 215 7.38 -23.94 11.02
C ARG A 215 7.41 -25.34 10.37
N ARG A 216 8.16 -25.50 9.29
CA ARG A 216 8.41 -26.82 8.69
C ARG A 216 9.51 -27.51 9.50
N LYS A 217 9.13 -28.45 10.40
CA LYS A 217 10.12 -29.34 11.00
C LYS A 217 10.88 -30.06 9.89
N PRO A 218 12.24 -30.08 9.92
CA PRO A 218 12.98 -30.93 8.98
C PRO A 218 12.59 -32.38 9.23
N GLY A 219 12.01 -33.05 8.23
CA GLY A 219 11.77 -34.50 8.24
C GLY A 219 10.48 -34.92 8.94
N ARG A 220 9.34 -34.74 8.31
CA ARG A 220 8.21 -35.68 8.34
C ARG A 220 7.67 -35.87 6.94
#